data_7b4f1e64017d8ffbaedd13427096423c
#
_entry.id   7b4f1e64017d8ffbaedd13427096423c
#
_cell.length_a   1.000
_cell.length_b   1.000
_cell.length_c   1.000
_cell.angle_alpha   90.00
_cell.angle_beta   90.00
_cell.angle_gamma   90.00
#
_symmetry.space_group_name_H-M   'P 1'
#
loop_
_entity.id
_entity.type
_entity.pdbx_description
1 polymer ?
#
loop_
_entity_poly.entity_id
_entity_poly.type
_entity_poly.pdbx_seq_one_letter_code
_entity_poly.pdbx_strand_id
1 'polypeptide(L)'
;ILMDGTVLALRRGEPVPFAVPDVPMPQSTKHSAGYWLKPGMDYLDLFIGAEGTLGVIVEAEVSLLPAVRHLLTGVIFFDSDAKALDAVEAWRPVPGLRMLEYMDAGSLDLLRPKYGDIRKNARAALLIEQEMTSEDSPDVDAWADRLVDADAFEESWFAATAADRERFRKFRHALPESVNDTVRRNGYLKMATDFAVPVEYNRRMLDIYRKRLDAEVPGRYVIFGHIG
;
A
#
# COMPACT_ATOMS: atom_id res chain seq x y z
N ILE A 1 -26.63 2.38 7.23
CA ILE A 1 -27.93 2.85 6.71
C ILE A 1 -28.05 2.35 5.30
N LEU A 2 -29.09 1.59 5.00
CA LEU A 2 -29.38 1.04 3.67
C LEU A 2 -30.00 2.11 2.75
N MET A 3 -30.16 1.78 1.46
CA MET A 3 -30.72 2.69 0.44
C MET A 3 -32.15 3.14 0.72
N ASP A 4 -32.94 2.32 1.42
CA ASP A 4 -34.32 2.62 1.84
C ASP A 4 -34.42 3.41 3.15
N GLY A 5 -33.29 3.77 3.75
CA GLY A 5 -33.18 4.44 5.05
C GLY A 5 -33.22 3.51 6.28
N THR A 6 -33.30 2.20 6.07
CA THR A 6 -33.26 1.23 7.18
C THR A 6 -31.92 1.33 7.89
N VAL A 7 -31.97 1.43 9.24
CA VAL A 7 -30.76 1.34 10.08
C VAL A 7 -30.52 -0.12 10.42
N LEU A 8 -29.36 -0.63 9.98
CA LEU A 8 -28.94 -1.99 10.25
C LEU A 8 -27.76 -1.96 11.23
N ALA A 9 -27.87 -2.64 12.36
CA ALA A 9 -26.79 -2.85 13.31
C ALA A 9 -26.31 -4.30 13.19
N LEU A 10 -25.01 -4.48 12.91
CA LEU A 10 -24.41 -5.80 12.66
C LEU A 10 -23.28 -6.06 13.66
N ARG A 11 -23.14 -7.31 14.08
CA ARG A 11 -22.09 -7.75 15.01
C ARG A 11 -21.36 -8.98 14.47
N ARG A 12 -20.13 -9.17 14.93
CA ARG A 12 -19.41 -10.42 14.69
C ARG A 12 -20.20 -11.60 15.27
N GLY A 13 -20.20 -12.73 14.54
CA GLY A 13 -20.95 -13.95 14.88
C GLY A 13 -22.39 -13.97 14.39
N GLU A 14 -22.91 -12.90 13.78
CA GLU A 14 -24.24 -12.91 13.18
C GLU A 14 -24.20 -13.56 11.80
N PRO A 15 -24.97 -14.64 11.57
CA PRO A 15 -24.99 -15.32 10.29
C PRO A 15 -25.67 -14.46 9.22
N VAL A 16 -25.27 -14.65 7.97
CA VAL A 16 -25.95 -14.04 6.81
C VAL A 16 -27.38 -14.57 6.74
N PRO A 17 -28.43 -13.70 6.61
CA PRO A 17 -29.84 -14.12 6.65
C PRO A 17 -30.36 -14.75 5.34
N PHE A 18 -29.46 -15.06 4.41
CA PHE A 18 -29.79 -15.68 3.12
C PHE A 18 -28.71 -16.70 2.72
N ALA A 19 -28.99 -17.51 1.70
CA ALA A 19 -27.99 -18.44 1.18
C ALA A 19 -26.85 -17.69 0.49
N VAL A 20 -25.63 -17.85 1.04
CA VAL A 20 -24.41 -17.28 0.42
C VAL A 20 -24.03 -18.16 -0.78
N PRO A 21 -23.90 -17.58 -1.98
CA PRO A 21 -23.47 -18.35 -3.14
C PRO A 21 -22.04 -18.85 -2.95
N ASP A 22 -21.77 -20.04 -3.40
CA ASP A 22 -20.41 -20.60 -3.45
C ASP A 22 -19.69 -20.04 -4.68
N VAL A 23 -18.87 -19.04 -4.46
CA VAL A 23 -18.09 -18.36 -5.50
C VAL A 23 -16.60 -18.61 -5.24
N PRO A 24 -15.85 -19.11 -6.24
CA PRO A 24 -14.40 -19.24 -6.09
C PRO A 24 -13.76 -17.88 -5.74
N MET A 25 -13.14 -17.79 -4.56
CA MET A 25 -12.51 -16.57 -4.09
C MET A 25 -11.00 -16.62 -4.34
N PRO A 26 -10.36 -15.46 -4.70
CA PRO A 26 -8.91 -15.38 -4.84
C PRO A 26 -8.18 -15.80 -3.57
N GLN A 27 -7.10 -16.55 -3.71
CA GLN A 27 -6.20 -16.92 -2.61
C GLN A 27 -5.16 -15.81 -2.40
N SER A 28 -5.59 -14.64 -1.93
CA SER A 28 -4.74 -13.48 -1.67
C SER A 28 -4.97 -12.95 -0.25
N THR A 29 -3.97 -12.29 0.31
CA THR A 29 -4.05 -11.69 1.65
C THR A 29 -5.09 -10.56 1.71
N LYS A 30 -5.18 -9.77 0.63
CA LYS A 30 -6.17 -8.70 0.46
C LYS A 30 -7.20 -9.13 -0.57
N HIS A 31 -8.49 -8.89 -0.27
CA HIS A 31 -9.58 -9.07 -1.22
C HIS A 31 -10.02 -7.69 -1.76
N SER A 32 -9.96 -7.53 -3.10
CA SER A 32 -10.36 -6.30 -3.80
C SER A 32 -11.26 -6.55 -5.01
N ALA A 33 -11.80 -7.78 -5.16
CA ALA A 33 -12.57 -8.21 -6.33
C ALA A 33 -14.06 -8.41 -5.98
N GLY A 34 -14.76 -7.35 -5.62
CA GLY A 34 -16.17 -7.38 -5.27
C GLY A 34 -16.41 -7.75 -3.80
N TYR A 35 -17.58 -8.32 -3.50
CA TYR A 35 -17.92 -8.72 -2.13
C TYR A 35 -17.16 -9.96 -1.69
N TRP A 36 -16.72 -9.96 -0.43
CA TRP A 36 -16.13 -11.16 0.16
C TRP A 36 -17.23 -12.17 0.48
N LEU A 37 -17.38 -13.20 -0.35
CA LEU A 37 -18.36 -14.24 -0.19
C LEU A 37 -17.65 -15.56 0.14
N LYS A 38 -17.94 -16.13 1.31
CA LYS A 38 -17.47 -17.46 1.70
C LYS A 38 -18.50 -18.18 2.59
N PRO A 39 -18.60 -19.50 2.52
CA PRO A 39 -19.45 -20.26 3.43
C PRO A 39 -19.10 -19.94 4.90
N GLY A 40 -20.13 -19.73 5.73
CA GLY A 40 -19.95 -19.44 7.15
C GLY A 40 -19.42 -18.04 7.50
N MET A 41 -19.46 -17.10 6.54
CA MET A 41 -19.12 -15.69 6.79
C MET A 41 -20.12 -15.04 7.74
N ASP A 42 -19.67 -14.02 8.47
CA ASP A 42 -20.57 -13.15 9.22
C ASP A 42 -21.30 -12.18 8.28
N TYR A 43 -22.50 -11.78 8.66
CA TYR A 43 -23.24 -10.80 7.86
C TYR A 43 -22.48 -9.45 7.76
N LEU A 44 -21.72 -9.09 8.78
CA LEU A 44 -20.84 -7.93 8.80
C LEU A 44 -19.81 -7.95 7.65
N ASP A 45 -19.26 -9.13 7.31
CA ASP A 45 -18.22 -9.26 6.27
C ASP A 45 -18.70 -8.81 4.89
N LEU A 46 -19.99 -8.89 4.61
CA LEU A 46 -20.57 -8.44 3.35
C LEU A 46 -20.46 -6.91 3.16
N PHE A 47 -20.49 -6.14 4.25
CA PHE A 47 -20.44 -4.69 4.21
C PHE A 47 -19.00 -4.14 4.23
N ILE A 48 -18.04 -4.93 4.72
CA ILE A 48 -16.63 -4.55 4.72
C ILE A 48 -16.11 -4.59 3.28
N GLY A 49 -15.63 -3.45 2.77
CA GLY A 49 -15.18 -3.33 1.38
C GLY A 49 -16.29 -3.21 0.34
N ALA A 50 -17.56 -3.06 0.75
CA ALA A 50 -18.69 -2.89 -0.17
C ALA A 50 -18.73 -1.53 -0.90
N GLU A 51 -17.83 -0.59 -0.56
CA GLU A 51 -17.65 0.71 -1.20
C GLU A 51 -18.96 1.52 -1.37
N GLY A 52 -19.85 1.43 -0.38
CA GLY A 52 -21.13 2.13 -0.39
C GLY A 52 -22.22 1.50 -1.26
N THR A 53 -21.97 0.40 -1.95
CA THR A 53 -22.95 -0.24 -2.85
C THR A 53 -24.11 -0.92 -2.11
N LEU A 54 -23.92 -1.29 -0.84
CA LEU A 54 -24.96 -1.91 0.00
C LEU A 54 -25.56 -0.94 1.01
N GLY A 55 -24.92 0.19 1.26
CA GLY A 55 -25.35 1.17 2.22
C GLY A 55 -24.19 2.05 2.70
N VAL A 56 -24.48 2.97 3.62
CA VAL A 56 -23.49 3.87 4.23
C VAL A 56 -23.22 3.44 5.67
N ILE A 57 -21.95 3.15 5.98
CA ILE A 57 -21.49 2.87 7.35
C ILE A 57 -21.35 4.21 8.07
N VAL A 58 -22.13 4.43 9.14
CA VAL A 58 -22.12 5.68 9.90
C VAL A 58 -21.48 5.54 11.27
N GLU A 59 -21.37 4.32 11.77
CA GLU A 59 -20.74 4.00 13.05
C GLU A 59 -20.05 2.64 12.95
N ALA A 60 -18.85 2.53 13.52
CA ALA A 60 -18.12 1.27 13.59
C ALA A 60 -17.36 1.15 14.92
N GLU A 61 -17.49 0.00 15.56
CA GLU A 61 -16.67 -0.42 16.69
C GLU A 61 -15.52 -1.31 16.16
N VAL A 62 -14.28 -0.94 16.47
CA VAL A 62 -13.08 -1.65 16.01
C VAL A 62 -12.20 -2.06 17.17
N SER A 63 -11.59 -3.24 17.08
CA SER A 63 -10.56 -3.67 18.01
C SER A 63 -9.27 -2.90 17.75
N LEU A 64 -8.66 -2.39 18.81
CA LEU A 64 -7.41 -1.65 18.74
C LEU A 64 -6.22 -2.57 19.07
N LEU A 65 -5.13 -2.38 18.37
CA LEU A 65 -3.83 -2.93 18.73
C LEU A 65 -3.06 -1.94 19.62
N PRO A 66 -2.17 -2.41 20.50
CA PRO A 66 -1.27 -1.53 21.23
C PRO A 66 -0.46 -0.64 20.28
N ALA A 67 -0.33 0.64 20.65
CA ALA A 67 0.50 1.56 19.86
C ALA A 67 1.98 1.14 19.94
N VAL A 68 2.64 1.11 18.80
CA VAL A 68 4.08 0.82 18.74
C VAL A 68 4.86 2.03 19.25
N ARG A 69 5.80 1.80 20.15
CA ARG A 69 6.59 2.87 20.78
C ARG A 69 7.75 3.31 19.91
N HIS A 70 8.46 2.34 19.33
CA HIS A 70 9.65 2.58 18.53
C HIS A 70 9.45 2.05 17.13
N LEU A 71 9.58 2.93 16.15
CA LEU A 71 9.45 2.62 14.72
C LEU A 71 10.69 3.11 14.00
N LEU A 72 11.28 2.25 13.23
CA LEU A 72 12.18 2.62 12.16
C LEU A 72 11.35 2.83 10.89
N THR A 73 11.53 3.96 10.23
CA THR A 73 10.89 4.24 8.95
C THR A 73 11.97 4.54 7.91
N GLY A 74 11.72 4.15 6.66
CA GLY A 74 12.67 4.40 5.58
C GLY A 74 11.97 4.65 4.25
N VAL A 75 12.66 5.44 3.40
CA VAL A 75 12.37 5.57 1.98
C VAL A 75 13.63 5.16 1.24
N ILE A 76 13.59 4.00 0.62
CA ILE A 76 14.74 3.35 0.02
C ILE A 76 14.61 3.44 -1.49
N PHE A 77 15.63 4.01 -2.15
CA PHE A 77 15.61 4.25 -3.58
C PHE A 77 16.43 3.20 -4.34
N PHE A 78 15.95 2.87 -5.53
CA PHE A 78 16.55 1.90 -6.45
C PHE A 78 16.65 2.48 -7.86
N ASP A 79 17.63 2.01 -8.64
CA ASP A 79 17.79 2.35 -10.05
C ASP A 79 16.85 1.58 -10.99
N SER A 80 16.17 0.56 -10.48
CA SER A 80 15.25 -0.27 -11.26
C SER A 80 14.15 -0.89 -10.42
N ASP A 81 13.02 -1.22 -11.06
CA ASP A 81 11.93 -1.98 -10.45
C ASP A 81 12.38 -3.39 -10.05
N ALA A 82 13.27 -4.00 -10.84
CA ALA A 82 13.76 -5.35 -10.57
C ALA A 82 14.43 -5.44 -9.20
N LYS A 83 15.35 -4.51 -8.88
CA LYS A 83 16.01 -4.45 -7.56
C LYS A 83 15.01 -4.19 -6.44
N ALA A 84 14.06 -3.25 -6.63
CA ALA A 84 13.03 -3.01 -5.64
C ALA A 84 12.17 -4.25 -5.37
N LEU A 85 11.81 -5.01 -6.39
CA LEU A 85 11.03 -6.25 -6.23
C LEU A 85 11.87 -7.39 -5.61
N ASP A 86 13.17 -7.49 -5.93
CA ASP A 86 14.08 -8.40 -5.23
C ASP A 86 14.14 -8.09 -3.73
N ALA A 87 14.25 -6.81 -3.40
CA ALA A 87 14.22 -6.33 -2.02
C ALA A 87 12.87 -6.65 -1.32
N VAL A 88 11.72 -6.49 -2.00
CA VAL A 88 10.42 -6.90 -1.47
C VAL A 88 10.40 -8.37 -1.09
N GLU A 89 10.88 -9.25 -1.96
CA GLU A 89 10.93 -10.70 -1.71
C GLU A 89 11.84 -11.02 -0.52
N ALA A 90 12.99 -10.35 -0.42
CA ALA A 90 13.96 -10.55 0.66
C ALA A 90 13.51 -9.97 2.01
N TRP A 91 12.83 -8.82 2.00
CA TRP A 91 12.50 -8.09 3.23
C TRP A 91 11.13 -8.46 3.81
N ARG A 92 10.21 -8.92 3.00
CA ARG A 92 8.87 -9.31 3.46
C ARG A 92 8.85 -10.23 4.70
N PRO A 93 9.75 -11.23 4.85
CA PRO A 93 9.79 -12.07 6.05
C PRO A 93 10.49 -11.42 7.25
N VAL A 94 10.95 -10.17 7.16
CA VAL A 94 11.63 -9.49 8.29
C VAL A 94 10.66 -9.32 9.45
N PRO A 95 11.00 -9.83 10.64
CA PRO A 95 10.15 -9.73 11.82
C PRO A 95 9.87 -8.26 12.17
N GLY A 96 8.62 -7.96 12.51
CA GLY A 96 8.23 -6.60 12.90
C GLY A 96 8.08 -5.61 11.73
N LEU A 97 8.31 -6.02 10.49
CA LEU A 97 8.01 -5.19 9.33
C LEU A 97 6.48 -5.02 9.20
N ARG A 98 6.02 -3.77 9.26
CA ARG A 98 4.59 -3.41 9.27
C ARG A 98 4.11 -2.83 7.96
N MET A 99 5.02 -2.20 7.23
CA MET A 99 4.71 -1.54 5.97
C MET A 99 5.81 -1.83 4.97
N LEU A 100 5.40 -2.16 3.77
CA LEU A 100 6.23 -2.27 2.59
C LEU A 100 5.42 -1.75 1.41
N GLU A 101 5.68 -0.49 1.02
CA GLU A 101 5.00 0.17 -0.08
C GLU A 101 5.96 0.48 -1.21
N TYR A 102 5.49 0.29 -2.42
CA TYR A 102 6.24 0.53 -3.64
C TYR A 102 5.78 1.82 -4.32
N MET A 103 6.74 2.55 -4.90
CA MET A 103 6.52 3.69 -5.78
C MET A 103 7.37 3.54 -7.03
N ASP A 104 6.77 3.71 -8.19
CA ASP A 104 7.45 3.64 -9.49
C ASP A 104 8.15 4.96 -9.86
N ALA A 105 8.85 4.96 -10.99
CA ALA A 105 9.55 6.13 -11.51
C ALA A 105 8.63 7.33 -11.75
N GLY A 106 7.42 7.09 -12.28
CA GLY A 106 6.43 8.15 -12.50
C GLY A 106 5.98 8.79 -11.19
N SER A 107 5.83 8.00 -10.14
CA SER A 107 5.55 8.48 -8.78
C SER A 107 6.66 9.39 -8.25
N LEU A 108 7.92 8.96 -8.42
CA LEU A 108 9.08 9.75 -8.01
C LEU A 108 9.20 11.06 -8.80
N ASP A 109 8.92 11.04 -10.11
CA ASP A 109 8.93 12.24 -10.95
C ASP A 109 7.89 13.28 -10.50
N LEU A 110 6.70 12.85 -10.04
CA LEU A 110 5.71 13.75 -9.47
C LEU A 110 6.13 14.33 -8.11
N LEU A 111 6.96 13.61 -7.34
CA LEU A 111 7.41 14.05 -6.02
C LEU A 111 8.66 14.92 -6.06
N ARG A 112 9.55 14.78 -7.05
CA ARG A 112 10.80 15.55 -7.17
C ARG A 112 10.66 17.07 -7.06
N PRO A 113 9.61 17.72 -7.57
CA PRO A 113 9.45 19.17 -7.37
C PRO A 113 9.29 19.60 -5.90
N LYS A 114 8.77 18.71 -5.04
CA LYS A 114 8.58 18.95 -3.60
C LYS A 114 9.74 18.38 -2.77
N TYR A 115 10.43 17.35 -3.27
CA TYR A 115 11.49 16.60 -2.61
C TYR A 115 12.70 16.51 -3.53
N GLY A 116 13.47 17.59 -3.60
CA GLY A 116 14.61 17.74 -4.52
C GLY A 116 15.82 16.84 -4.23
N ASP A 117 15.82 16.19 -3.07
CA ASP A 117 16.80 15.19 -2.64
C ASP A 117 16.54 13.78 -3.18
N ILE A 118 15.41 13.54 -3.88
CA ILE A 118 15.22 12.30 -4.64
C ILE A 118 16.21 12.25 -5.80
N ARG A 119 17.08 11.24 -5.82
CA ARG A 119 18.07 11.06 -6.90
C ARG A 119 17.40 11.03 -8.27
N LYS A 120 18.05 11.71 -9.24
CA LYS A 120 17.52 11.80 -10.62
C LYS A 120 17.43 10.44 -11.32
N ASN A 121 18.35 9.52 -11.00
CA ASN A 121 18.39 8.17 -11.55
C ASN A 121 17.62 7.13 -10.71
N ALA A 122 16.95 7.51 -9.63
CA ALA A 122 16.04 6.62 -8.93
C ALA A 122 14.82 6.31 -9.82
N ARG A 123 14.56 5.02 -10.00
CA ARG A 123 13.48 4.49 -10.84
C ARG A 123 12.39 3.81 -10.03
N ALA A 124 12.69 3.45 -8.79
CA ALA A 124 11.74 2.90 -7.83
C ALA A 124 12.08 3.34 -6.42
N ALA A 125 11.10 3.31 -5.53
CA ALA A 125 11.32 3.42 -4.10
C ALA A 125 10.46 2.42 -3.34
N LEU A 126 10.98 1.99 -2.18
CA LEU A 126 10.23 1.26 -1.17
C LEU A 126 10.13 2.11 0.09
N LEU A 127 8.92 2.24 0.62
CA LEU A 127 8.68 2.81 1.93
C LEU A 127 8.52 1.65 2.92
N ILE A 128 9.23 1.73 4.02
CA ILE A 128 9.17 0.72 5.08
C ILE A 128 8.80 1.33 6.43
N GLU A 129 8.14 0.53 7.24
CA GLU A 129 8.03 0.73 8.69
C GLU A 129 8.30 -0.59 9.39
N GLN A 130 9.21 -0.58 10.37
CA GLN A 130 9.50 -1.72 11.22
C GLN A 130 9.36 -1.37 12.69
N GLU A 131 8.73 -2.25 13.46
CA GLU A 131 8.72 -2.18 14.92
C GLU A 131 10.12 -2.48 15.46
N MET A 132 10.56 -1.65 16.40
CA MET A 132 11.81 -1.82 17.11
C MET A 132 11.58 -2.01 18.59
N THR A 133 12.49 -2.70 19.26
CA THR A 133 12.46 -2.89 20.72
C THR A 133 12.90 -1.63 21.48
N SER A 134 13.78 -0.83 20.88
CA SER A 134 14.32 0.43 21.42
C SER A 134 14.79 1.33 20.27
N GLU A 135 15.17 2.58 20.57
CA GLU A 135 15.78 3.49 19.60
C GLU A 135 17.17 3.01 19.14
N ASP A 136 17.91 2.38 20.03
CA ASP A 136 19.24 1.80 19.77
C ASP A 136 19.16 0.31 19.39
N SER A 137 18.08 -0.10 18.74
CA SER A 137 17.90 -1.49 18.33
C SER A 137 18.95 -1.91 17.29
N PRO A 138 19.50 -3.13 17.36
CA PRO A 138 20.39 -3.68 16.33
C PRO A 138 19.72 -3.82 14.97
N ASP A 139 18.39 -3.65 14.90
CA ASP A 139 17.65 -3.61 13.63
C ASP A 139 18.15 -2.50 12.70
N VAL A 140 18.63 -1.37 13.25
CA VAL A 140 19.16 -0.25 12.46
C VAL A 140 20.40 -0.70 11.65
N ASP A 141 21.36 -1.37 12.30
CA ASP A 141 22.55 -1.89 11.63
C ASP A 141 22.18 -2.98 10.62
N ALA A 142 21.24 -3.86 10.97
CA ALA A 142 20.76 -4.89 10.06
C ALA A 142 20.09 -4.31 8.80
N TRP A 143 19.52 -3.09 8.87
CA TRP A 143 19.02 -2.42 7.67
C TRP A 143 20.14 -1.89 6.79
N ALA A 144 21.26 -1.42 7.36
CA ALA A 144 22.41 -1.03 6.55
C ALA A 144 22.92 -2.20 5.69
N ASP A 145 23.04 -3.38 6.26
CA ASP A 145 23.42 -4.59 5.53
C ASP A 145 22.40 -4.94 4.43
N ARG A 146 21.10 -4.88 4.75
CA ARG A 146 20.03 -5.15 3.76
C ARG A 146 20.04 -4.21 2.59
N LEU A 147 20.41 -2.94 2.80
CA LEU A 147 20.51 -1.95 1.71
C LEU A 147 21.68 -2.29 0.77
N VAL A 148 22.82 -2.67 1.33
CA VAL A 148 23.99 -3.09 0.56
C VAL A 148 23.66 -4.34 -0.26
N ASP A 149 23.06 -5.35 0.38
CA ASP A 149 22.69 -6.61 -0.28
C ASP A 149 21.68 -6.41 -1.42
N ALA A 150 20.78 -5.42 -1.27
CA ALA A 150 19.78 -5.08 -2.28
C ALA A 150 20.29 -4.10 -3.36
N ASP A 151 21.56 -3.68 -3.29
CA ASP A 151 22.14 -2.65 -4.17
C ASP A 151 21.27 -1.39 -4.24
N ALA A 152 20.75 -0.97 -3.08
CA ALA A 152 19.98 0.25 -2.92
C ALA A 152 20.90 1.48 -2.94
N PHE A 153 20.35 2.65 -3.24
CA PHE A 153 21.14 3.87 -3.17
C PHE A 153 21.48 4.24 -1.72
N GLU A 154 22.75 4.63 -1.48
CA GLU A 154 23.26 5.07 -0.17
C GLU A 154 22.50 6.28 0.37
N GLU A 155 21.99 7.16 -0.50
CA GLU A 155 21.20 8.34 -0.14
C GLU A 155 19.74 8.00 0.20
N SER A 156 19.41 6.74 0.45
CA SER A 156 18.13 6.35 1.00
C SER A 156 17.89 6.98 2.37
N TRP A 157 16.65 7.31 2.67
CA TRP A 157 16.31 8.03 3.88
C TRP A 157 15.86 7.08 4.98
N PHE A 158 16.41 7.26 6.17
CA PHE A 158 16.01 6.53 7.37
C PHE A 158 15.75 7.47 8.53
N ALA A 159 14.82 7.11 9.38
CA ALA A 159 14.47 7.88 10.55
C ALA A 159 14.01 6.98 11.71
N ALA A 160 14.59 7.24 12.88
CA ALA A 160 14.10 6.74 14.16
C ALA A 160 13.38 7.84 14.96
N THR A 161 13.63 9.13 14.64
CA THR A 161 13.02 10.27 15.37
C THR A 161 11.56 10.51 14.95
N ALA A 162 10.76 11.06 15.87
CA ALA A 162 9.37 11.41 15.59
C ALA A 162 9.23 12.49 14.49
N ALA A 163 10.17 13.44 14.44
CA ALA A 163 10.15 14.52 13.44
C ALA A 163 10.38 13.99 12.02
N ASP A 164 11.33 13.06 11.87
CA ASP A 164 11.65 12.48 10.57
C ASP A 164 10.54 11.52 10.12
N ARG A 165 9.95 10.75 11.05
CA ARG A 165 8.76 9.92 10.75
C ARG A 165 7.62 10.77 10.18
N GLU A 166 7.38 11.96 10.74
CA GLU A 166 6.38 12.88 10.21
C GLU A 166 6.74 13.39 8.81
N ARG A 167 8.02 13.61 8.51
CA ARG A 167 8.49 13.94 7.16
C ARG A 167 8.15 12.81 6.17
N PHE A 168 8.38 11.55 6.54
CA PHE A 168 8.11 10.41 5.67
C PHE A 168 6.61 10.15 5.51
N ARG A 169 5.84 10.37 6.57
CA ARG A 169 4.38 10.35 6.48
C ARG A 169 3.87 11.39 5.48
N LYS A 170 4.40 12.61 5.53
CA LYS A 170 4.08 13.66 4.54
C LYS A 170 4.53 13.28 3.14
N PHE A 171 5.69 12.67 2.99
CA PHE A 171 6.17 12.18 1.70
C PHE A 171 5.21 11.14 1.10
N ARG A 172 4.77 10.16 1.89
CA ARG A 172 3.78 9.16 1.48
C ARG A 172 2.49 9.81 1.00
N HIS A 173 1.96 10.76 1.76
CA HIS A 173 0.71 11.45 1.43
C HIS A 173 0.84 12.44 0.27
N ALA A 174 2.03 12.96 0.01
CA ALA A 174 2.27 13.89 -1.07
C ALA A 174 2.04 13.28 -2.47
N LEU A 175 2.15 11.96 -2.63
CA LEU A 175 1.93 11.30 -3.91
C LEU A 175 0.47 11.39 -4.37
N PRO A 176 -0.53 10.90 -3.62
CA PRO A 176 -1.93 11.04 -4.02
C PRO A 176 -2.37 12.50 -4.16
N GLU A 177 -1.83 13.42 -3.35
CA GLU A 177 -2.05 14.87 -3.51
C GLU A 177 -1.52 15.37 -4.84
N SER A 178 -0.28 15.03 -5.20
CA SER A 178 0.35 15.44 -6.46
C SER A 178 -0.37 14.88 -7.69
N VAL A 179 -0.87 13.65 -7.61
CA VAL A 179 -1.73 13.05 -8.64
C VAL A 179 -3.02 13.88 -8.80
N ASN A 180 -3.72 14.16 -7.70
CA ASN A 180 -4.96 14.93 -7.72
C ASN A 180 -4.73 16.36 -8.24
N ASP A 181 -3.62 17.00 -7.88
CA ASP A 181 -3.25 18.32 -8.37
C ASP A 181 -2.96 18.31 -9.87
N THR A 182 -2.29 17.27 -10.36
CA THR A 182 -2.01 17.11 -11.80
C THR A 182 -3.31 16.92 -12.58
N VAL A 183 -4.20 16.06 -12.10
CA VAL A 183 -5.53 15.85 -12.69
C VAL A 183 -6.31 17.16 -12.77
N ARG A 184 -6.35 17.92 -11.66
CA ARG A 184 -7.11 19.18 -11.58
C ARG A 184 -6.54 20.24 -12.51
N ARG A 185 -5.21 20.44 -12.51
CA ARG A 185 -4.56 21.46 -13.35
C ARG A 185 -4.72 21.22 -14.84
N ASN A 186 -4.80 19.96 -15.26
CA ASN A 186 -4.93 19.60 -16.67
C ASN A 186 -6.37 19.31 -17.10
N GLY A 187 -7.35 19.38 -16.20
CA GLY A 187 -8.74 19.04 -16.51
C GLY A 187 -8.94 17.57 -16.88
N TYR A 188 -8.09 16.67 -16.38
CA TYR A 188 -8.15 15.24 -16.68
C TYR A 188 -9.23 14.53 -15.87
N LEU A 189 -9.71 13.42 -16.41
CA LEU A 189 -10.47 12.44 -15.64
C LEU A 189 -9.47 11.51 -14.95
N LYS A 190 -9.55 11.40 -13.62
CA LYS A 190 -8.76 10.43 -12.86
C LYS A 190 -9.42 9.06 -12.94
N MET A 191 -8.66 8.08 -13.36
CA MET A 191 -9.00 6.66 -13.22
C MET A 191 -8.03 6.01 -12.25
N ALA A 192 -8.53 5.14 -11.39
CA ALA A 192 -7.73 4.35 -10.48
C ALA A 192 -8.19 2.89 -10.53
N THR A 193 -7.24 1.97 -10.38
CA THR A 193 -7.50 0.54 -10.25
C THR A 193 -6.77 0.04 -9.01
N ASP A 194 -7.36 -0.93 -8.34
CA ASP A 194 -6.74 -1.60 -7.19
C ASP A 194 -6.87 -3.11 -7.39
N PHE A 195 -5.73 -3.78 -7.49
CA PHE A 195 -5.68 -5.23 -7.66
C PHE A 195 -4.80 -5.83 -6.56
N ALA A 196 -5.27 -6.92 -5.98
CA ALA A 196 -4.49 -7.74 -5.07
C ALA A 196 -4.19 -9.08 -5.76
N VAL A 197 -2.94 -9.50 -5.67
CA VAL A 197 -2.47 -10.79 -6.19
C VAL A 197 -1.67 -11.51 -5.10
N PRO A 198 -1.56 -12.85 -5.14
CA PRO A 198 -0.56 -13.55 -4.34
C PRO A 198 0.84 -12.99 -4.63
N VAL A 199 1.69 -12.90 -3.59
CA VAL A 199 2.97 -12.18 -3.65
C VAL A 199 3.90 -12.67 -4.76
N GLU A 200 3.89 -13.94 -5.07
CA GLU A 200 4.67 -14.55 -6.14
C GLU A 200 4.29 -14.03 -7.54
N TYR A 201 3.14 -13.36 -7.66
CA TYR A 201 2.69 -12.74 -8.91
C TYR A 201 2.93 -11.23 -8.98
N ASN A 202 3.54 -10.61 -7.97
CA ASN A 202 3.79 -9.16 -7.95
C ASN A 202 4.55 -8.68 -9.20
N ARG A 203 5.64 -9.38 -9.59
CA ARG A 203 6.42 -9.03 -10.79
C ARG A 203 5.55 -9.12 -12.05
N ARG A 204 4.87 -10.24 -12.22
CA ARG A 204 4.01 -10.46 -13.39
C ARG A 204 2.89 -9.42 -13.46
N MET A 205 2.31 -9.04 -12.32
CA MET A 205 1.28 -8.01 -12.27
C MET A 205 1.85 -6.65 -12.67
N LEU A 206 3.01 -6.27 -12.15
CA LEU A 206 3.67 -5.01 -12.51
C LEU A 206 4.00 -4.94 -14.00
N ASP A 207 4.49 -6.03 -14.60
CA ASP A 207 4.74 -6.14 -16.03
C ASP A 207 3.47 -5.97 -16.87
N ILE A 208 2.36 -6.58 -16.43
CA ILE A 208 1.04 -6.44 -17.09
C ILE A 208 0.59 -4.97 -17.02
N TYR A 209 0.70 -4.31 -15.86
CA TYR A 209 0.36 -2.91 -15.71
C TYR A 209 1.17 -2.04 -16.65
N ARG A 210 2.50 -2.16 -16.62
CA ARG A 210 3.39 -1.36 -17.48
C ARG A 210 3.06 -1.56 -18.95
N LYS A 211 3.00 -2.81 -19.42
CA LYS A 211 2.70 -3.11 -20.80
C LYS A 211 1.37 -2.50 -21.27
N ARG A 212 0.34 -2.55 -20.43
CA ARG A 212 -0.98 -2.01 -20.76
C ARG A 212 -0.99 -0.48 -20.70
N LEU A 213 -0.47 0.09 -19.63
CA LEU A 213 -0.48 1.53 -19.43
C LEU A 213 0.42 2.27 -20.41
N ASP A 214 1.59 1.71 -20.76
CA ASP A 214 2.47 2.26 -21.80
C ASP A 214 1.82 2.25 -23.18
N ALA A 215 1.00 1.25 -23.48
CA ALA A 215 0.28 1.16 -24.73
C ALA A 215 -0.90 2.14 -24.82
N GLU A 216 -1.64 2.32 -23.74
CA GLU A 216 -2.91 3.06 -23.72
C GLU A 216 -2.74 4.53 -23.30
N VAL A 217 -1.89 4.78 -22.31
CA VAL A 217 -1.74 6.10 -21.67
C VAL A 217 -0.28 6.42 -21.34
N PRO A 218 0.64 6.40 -22.32
CA PRO A 218 2.08 6.55 -22.09
C PRO A 218 2.40 7.84 -21.34
N GLY A 219 3.14 7.70 -20.22
CA GLY A 219 3.57 8.83 -19.39
C GLY A 219 2.45 9.55 -18.61
N ARG A 220 1.24 8.99 -18.57
CA ARG A 220 0.09 9.56 -17.85
C ARG A 220 -0.40 8.67 -16.71
N TYR A 221 0.48 7.89 -16.14
CA TYR A 221 0.15 7.00 -15.03
C TYR A 221 1.25 6.98 -13.98
N VAL A 222 0.91 6.54 -12.81
CA VAL A 222 1.82 6.16 -11.73
C VAL A 222 1.37 4.82 -11.17
N ILE A 223 2.33 4.02 -10.68
CA ILE A 223 2.06 2.75 -10.01
C ILE A 223 2.64 2.83 -8.62
N PHE A 224 1.81 2.70 -7.61
CA PHE A 224 2.22 2.68 -6.21
C PHE A 224 1.23 1.87 -5.37
N GLY A 225 1.66 1.38 -4.23
CA GLY A 225 0.78 0.66 -3.29
C GLY A 225 1.52 -0.32 -2.40
N HIS A 226 0.77 -1.00 -1.54
CA HIS A 226 1.28 -2.08 -0.71
C HIS A 226 1.75 -3.23 -1.58
N ILE A 227 2.92 -3.80 -1.29
CA ILE A 227 3.53 -4.83 -2.13
C ILE A 227 4.09 -6.02 -1.34
N GLY A 228 4.15 -5.92 -0.02
CA GLY A 228 4.69 -6.94 0.87
C GLY A 228 3.72 -7.55 1.86
#